data_5ecbc6ee8c9172c714f8a87520a50717
#
_entry.id   5ecbc6ee8c9172c714f8a87520a50717
#
_cell.length_a   1.000
_cell.length_b   1.000
_cell.length_c   1.000
_cell.angle_alpha   90.00
_cell.angle_beta   90.00
_cell.angle_gamma   90.00
#
_symmetry.space_group_name_H-M   'P 1'
#
loop_
_entity.id
_entity.type
_entity.pdbx_description
1 polymer ?
#
loop_
_entity_poly.entity_id
_entity_poly.type
_entity_poly.pdbx_seq_one_letter_code
_entity_poly.pdbx_strand_id
1 'polypeptide(L)'
;MTEVAEKRFYVLRAVSGKEAKVREQLEAEMKNTNLGQYVSQVVIPTEKIVTQRAGKKVIKERPYLPGYVLVEAALLGDVAHILRNMPNVIGFLGANKGGEPEPLKRSEVERILGRADQMADSEGVYDLELFVGDVVRIIDGAFANYEATVEEVTPEKQKLRVMVKMFGRKTPLELNYSQVVKE
;
A
#
# COMPACT_ATOMS: atom_id res chain seq x y z
N MET A 1 -12.37 36.74 15.50
CA MET A 1 -11.28 35.84 15.09
C MET A 1 -11.82 34.43 15.08
N THR A 2 -12.04 33.89 13.94
CA THR A 2 -12.36 32.46 13.81
C THR A 2 -11.05 31.73 14.13
N GLU A 3 -10.99 31.08 15.29
CA GLU A 3 -9.95 30.12 15.57
C GLU A 3 -10.00 29.09 14.45
N VAL A 4 -9.02 29.12 13.57
CA VAL A 4 -8.83 28.04 12.59
C VAL A 4 -8.41 26.82 13.41
N ALA A 5 -9.36 25.94 13.68
CA ALA A 5 -9.08 24.73 14.41
C ALA A 5 -7.98 23.94 13.71
N GLU A 6 -6.96 23.58 14.46
CA GLU A 6 -5.83 22.82 13.94
C GLU A 6 -6.30 21.45 13.46
N LYS A 7 -6.10 21.17 12.19
CA LYS A 7 -6.40 19.87 11.61
C LYS A 7 -5.26 18.91 11.86
N ARG A 8 -5.61 17.71 12.28
CA ARG A 8 -4.67 16.62 12.57
C ARG A 8 -5.08 15.35 11.86
N PHE A 9 -4.16 14.46 11.69
CA PHE A 9 -4.44 13.16 11.10
C PHE A 9 -4.94 12.18 12.14
N TYR A 10 -6.07 11.54 11.80
CA TYR A 10 -6.67 10.47 12.57
C TYR A 10 -6.79 9.22 11.69
N VAL A 11 -6.81 8.06 12.31
CA VAL A 11 -6.99 6.80 11.62
C VAL A 11 -8.40 6.28 11.87
N LEU A 12 -9.14 6.09 10.78
CA LEU A 12 -10.40 5.37 10.79
C LEU A 12 -10.17 3.90 10.49
N ARG A 13 -10.80 3.04 11.26
CA ARG A 13 -10.87 1.63 10.96
C ARG A 13 -12.07 1.37 10.08
N ALA A 14 -11.81 0.81 8.92
CA ALA A 14 -12.84 0.45 7.95
C ALA A 14 -12.96 -1.06 7.82
N VAL A 15 -14.09 -1.52 7.31
CA VAL A 15 -14.25 -2.91 6.91
C VAL A 15 -13.24 -3.22 5.82
N SER A 16 -12.47 -4.28 6.00
CA SER A 16 -11.42 -4.68 5.07
C SER A 16 -11.96 -4.87 3.65
N GLY A 17 -11.30 -4.25 2.68
CA GLY A 17 -11.73 -4.21 1.28
C GLY A 17 -12.77 -3.12 0.96
N LYS A 18 -13.21 -2.34 1.94
CA LYS A 18 -14.18 -1.24 1.76
C LYS A 18 -13.57 0.16 1.95
N GLU A 19 -12.25 0.25 2.06
CA GLU A 19 -11.54 1.51 2.28
C GLU A 19 -11.84 2.55 1.19
N ALA A 20 -11.85 2.15 -0.07
CA ALA A 20 -12.17 3.03 -1.19
C ALA A 20 -13.60 3.57 -1.11
N LYS A 21 -14.56 2.75 -0.70
CA LYS A 21 -15.94 3.19 -0.50
C LYS A 21 -16.07 4.19 0.64
N VAL A 22 -15.35 3.99 1.72
CA VAL A 22 -15.29 4.96 2.83
C VAL A 22 -14.76 6.30 2.35
N ARG A 23 -13.68 6.30 1.57
CA ARG A 23 -13.13 7.52 0.99
C ARG A 23 -14.13 8.23 0.08
N GLU A 24 -14.76 7.52 -0.84
CA GLU A 24 -15.77 8.09 -1.75
C GLU A 24 -16.93 8.71 -0.98
N GLN A 25 -17.43 8.04 0.02
CA GLN A 25 -18.53 8.54 0.86
C GLN A 25 -18.14 9.77 1.67
N LEU A 26 -16.93 9.77 2.24
CA LEU A 26 -16.41 10.94 2.96
C LEU A 26 -16.20 12.13 2.03
N GLU A 27 -15.62 11.92 0.86
CA GLU A 27 -15.45 12.97 -0.13
C GLU A 27 -16.79 13.53 -0.62
N ALA A 28 -17.80 12.70 -0.78
CA ALA A 28 -19.14 13.13 -1.12
C ALA A 28 -19.78 13.98 0.00
N GLU A 29 -19.65 13.55 1.26
CA GLU A 29 -20.12 14.31 2.42
C GLU A 29 -19.38 15.65 2.55
N MET A 30 -18.09 15.69 2.29
CA MET A 30 -17.29 16.91 2.31
C MET A 30 -17.76 17.93 1.25
N LYS A 31 -18.23 17.46 0.11
CA LYS A 31 -18.77 18.32 -0.97
C LYS A 31 -20.20 18.76 -0.70
N ASN A 32 -21.01 17.89 -0.13
CA ASN A 32 -22.46 18.09 -0.01
C ASN A 32 -22.88 18.71 1.33
N THR A 33 -22.01 18.69 2.34
CA THR A 33 -22.27 19.22 3.68
C THR A 33 -21.15 20.14 4.15
N ASN A 34 -21.31 20.72 5.33
CA ASN A 34 -20.28 21.54 5.97
C ASN A 34 -19.07 20.72 6.47
N LEU A 35 -19.08 19.41 6.32
CA LEU A 35 -18.01 18.54 6.76
C LEU A 35 -16.66 18.91 6.11
N GLY A 36 -16.66 19.39 4.87
CA GLY A 36 -15.46 19.84 4.17
C GLY A 36 -14.72 21.02 4.80
N GLN A 37 -15.36 21.74 5.72
CA GLN A 37 -14.72 22.80 6.50
C GLN A 37 -13.83 22.23 7.61
N TYR A 38 -14.18 21.05 8.10
CA TYR A 38 -13.49 20.38 9.21
C TYR A 38 -12.56 19.27 8.74
N VAL A 39 -12.87 18.63 7.63
CA VAL A 39 -12.07 17.57 7.02
C VAL A 39 -11.45 18.09 5.74
N SER A 40 -10.12 18.11 5.67
CA SER A 40 -9.40 18.63 4.50
C SER A 40 -9.05 17.56 3.49
N GLN A 41 -8.74 16.35 3.95
CA GLN A 41 -8.40 15.26 3.04
C GLN A 41 -8.64 13.89 3.68
N VAL A 42 -8.84 12.92 2.81
CA VAL A 42 -8.95 11.50 3.14
C VAL A 42 -7.93 10.75 2.32
N VAL A 43 -7.05 10.01 2.97
CA VAL A 43 -5.94 9.32 2.34
C VAL A 43 -6.00 7.83 2.66
N ILE A 44 -5.90 7.00 1.63
CA ILE A 44 -5.67 5.57 1.77
C ILE A 44 -4.26 5.33 1.28
N PRO A 45 -3.30 5.03 2.17
CA PRO A 45 -1.95 4.67 1.74
C PRO A 45 -2.00 3.39 0.92
N THR A 46 -1.57 3.45 -0.33
CA THR A 46 -1.54 2.30 -1.24
C THR A 46 -0.12 1.95 -1.64
N GLU A 47 0.08 0.69 -1.96
CA GLU A 47 1.31 0.20 -2.58
C GLU A 47 0.99 -0.44 -3.92
N LYS A 48 1.94 -0.39 -4.83
CA LYS A 48 1.85 -1.09 -6.11
C LYS A 48 2.36 -2.52 -5.93
N ILE A 49 1.58 -3.47 -6.39
CA ILE A 49 1.97 -4.88 -6.42
C ILE A 49 2.07 -5.31 -7.88
N VAL A 50 3.17 -5.96 -8.18
CA VAL A 50 3.35 -6.59 -9.48
C VAL A 50 3.02 -8.08 -9.34
N THR A 51 1.97 -8.51 -10.02
CA THR A 51 1.60 -9.92 -10.12
C THR A 51 1.83 -10.42 -11.54
N GLN A 52 1.98 -11.73 -11.69
CA GLN A 52 2.03 -12.36 -12.99
C GLN A 52 0.72 -13.08 -13.26
N ARG A 53 0.14 -12.82 -14.41
CA ARG A 53 -1.05 -13.50 -14.89
C ARG A 53 -0.85 -13.90 -16.34
N ALA A 54 -0.94 -15.19 -16.62
CA ALA A 54 -0.73 -15.76 -17.97
C ALA A 54 0.61 -15.33 -18.62
N GLY A 55 1.69 -15.28 -17.82
CA GLY A 55 3.04 -14.88 -18.28
C GLY A 55 3.23 -13.37 -18.48
N LYS A 56 2.21 -12.56 -18.17
CA LYS A 56 2.29 -11.08 -18.27
C LYS A 56 2.34 -10.46 -16.88
N LYS A 57 3.14 -9.41 -16.74
CA LYS A 57 3.15 -8.58 -15.53
C LYS A 57 1.90 -7.73 -15.48
N VAL A 58 1.20 -7.79 -14.35
CA VAL A 58 0.04 -6.94 -14.06
C VAL A 58 0.34 -6.15 -12.80
N ILE A 59 0.26 -4.81 -12.90
CA ILE A 59 0.44 -3.91 -11.77
C ILE A 59 -0.93 -3.66 -11.16
N LYS A 60 -1.07 -3.94 -9.87
CA LYS A 60 -2.27 -3.65 -9.07
C LYS A 60 -1.90 -2.75 -7.91
N GLU A 61 -2.84 -1.91 -7.51
CA GLU A 61 -2.72 -1.14 -6.29
C GLU A 61 -3.52 -1.83 -5.19
N ARG A 62 -2.93 -1.91 -4.01
CA ARG A 62 -3.64 -2.38 -2.81
C ARG A 62 -3.37 -1.44 -1.64
N PRO A 63 -4.28 -1.37 -0.64
CA PRO A 63 -4.00 -0.64 0.57
C PRO A 63 -2.74 -1.19 1.26
N TYR A 64 -1.82 -0.31 1.57
CA TYR A 64 -0.61 -0.62 2.33
C TYR A 64 -0.93 -1.01 3.78
N LEU A 65 -1.96 -0.38 4.34
CA LEU A 65 -2.52 -0.70 5.64
C LEU A 65 -3.99 -1.13 5.46
N PRO A 66 -4.28 -2.40 5.21
CA PRO A 66 -5.66 -2.86 5.00
C PRO A 66 -6.56 -2.58 6.20
N GLY A 67 -7.74 -2.03 5.94
CA GLY A 67 -8.71 -1.69 6.97
C GLY A 67 -8.45 -0.34 7.66
N TYR A 68 -7.52 0.45 7.18
CA TYR A 68 -7.21 1.78 7.74
C TYR A 68 -7.36 2.88 6.68
N VAL A 69 -7.97 3.97 7.10
CA VAL A 69 -8.15 5.19 6.29
C VAL A 69 -7.67 6.37 7.12
N LEU A 70 -6.77 7.18 6.58
CA LEU A 70 -6.27 8.37 7.23
C LEU A 70 -7.16 9.56 6.85
N VAL A 71 -7.57 10.34 7.85
CA VAL A 71 -8.32 11.58 7.64
C VAL A 71 -7.61 12.73 8.34
N GLU A 72 -7.46 13.84 7.63
CA GLU A 72 -7.00 15.10 8.22
C GLU A 72 -8.22 15.94 8.58
N ALA A 73 -8.45 16.10 9.86
CA ALA A 73 -9.66 16.73 10.36
C ALA A 73 -9.45 17.52 11.65
N ALA A 74 -10.31 18.51 11.85
CA ALA A 74 -10.54 19.14 13.14
C ALA A 74 -11.79 18.52 13.76
N LEU A 75 -11.64 17.78 14.83
CA LEU A 75 -12.75 17.08 15.49
C LEU A 75 -13.53 18.03 16.42
N LEU A 76 -14.23 18.97 15.82
CA LEU A 76 -15.10 19.93 16.50
C LEU A 76 -16.57 19.54 16.34
N GLY A 77 -17.37 19.81 17.37
CA GLY A 77 -18.80 19.51 17.34
C GLY A 77 -19.08 18.03 17.05
N ASP A 78 -19.88 17.78 16.03
CA ASP A 78 -20.33 16.42 15.68
C ASP A 78 -19.42 15.70 14.69
N VAL A 79 -18.29 16.27 14.31
CA VAL A 79 -17.41 15.72 13.26
C VAL A 79 -16.96 14.29 13.60
N ALA A 80 -16.49 14.06 14.81
CA ALA A 80 -16.10 12.72 15.25
C ALA A 80 -17.25 11.71 15.18
N HIS A 81 -18.44 12.14 15.55
CA HIS A 81 -19.65 11.33 15.49
C HIS A 81 -20.04 10.99 14.05
N ILE A 82 -20.00 11.97 13.16
CA ILE A 82 -20.28 11.77 11.72
C ILE A 82 -19.30 10.78 11.12
N LEU A 83 -18.00 10.95 11.35
CA LEU A 83 -16.97 10.07 10.84
C LEU A 83 -17.12 8.64 11.37
N ARG A 84 -17.43 8.50 12.65
CA ARG A 84 -17.62 7.19 13.30
C ARG A 84 -18.83 6.43 12.77
N ASN A 85 -19.89 7.13 12.38
CA ASN A 85 -21.13 6.54 11.89
C ASN A 85 -21.20 6.41 10.37
N MET A 86 -20.13 6.72 9.66
CA MET A 86 -20.08 6.48 8.21
C MET A 86 -20.23 5.00 7.88
N PRO A 87 -20.94 4.64 6.80
CA PRO A 87 -21.03 3.25 6.37
C PRO A 87 -19.66 2.63 6.16
N ASN A 88 -19.51 1.38 6.56
CA ASN A 88 -18.25 0.62 6.50
C ASN A 88 -17.12 1.12 7.41
N VAL A 89 -17.37 2.11 8.26
CA VAL A 89 -16.46 2.56 9.31
C VAL A 89 -16.76 1.82 10.59
N ILE A 90 -15.74 1.20 11.19
CA ILE A 90 -15.84 0.49 12.48
C ILE A 90 -15.67 1.46 13.65
N GLY A 91 -14.78 2.45 13.49
CA GLY A 91 -14.48 3.46 14.50
C GLY A 91 -13.10 4.07 14.29
N PHE A 92 -12.64 4.83 15.26
CA PHE A 92 -11.29 5.38 15.27
C PHE A 92 -10.29 4.40 15.88
N LEU A 93 -9.09 4.38 15.33
CA LEU A 93 -7.96 3.67 15.95
C LEU A 93 -7.48 4.46 17.18
N GLY A 94 -7.14 3.76 18.26
CA GLY A 94 -6.61 4.37 19.48
C GLY A 94 -7.64 5.02 20.38
N ALA A 95 -8.92 5.06 20.01
CA ALA A 95 -9.97 5.53 20.88
C ALA A 95 -10.24 4.49 21.98
N ASN A 96 -10.03 4.87 23.22
CA ASN A 96 -10.52 4.09 24.36
C ASN A 96 -12.03 4.02 24.35
N LYS A 97 -12.64 3.01 24.98
CA LYS A 97 -14.09 2.87 25.06
C LYS A 97 -14.72 4.17 25.57
N GLY A 98 -15.40 4.91 24.68
CA GLY A 98 -16.03 6.19 25.00
C GLY A 98 -15.08 7.39 25.08
N GLY A 99 -13.77 7.20 24.75
CA GLY A 99 -12.79 8.27 24.71
C GLY A 99 -12.73 9.02 23.38
N GLU A 100 -12.09 10.19 23.41
CA GLU A 100 -11.80 10.93 22.20
C GLU A 100 -10.73 10.23 21.36
N PRO A 101 -10.80 10.30 20.02
CA PRO A 101 -9.77 9.76 19.15
C PRO A 101 -8.43 10.46 19.37
N GLU A 102 -7.35 9.69 19.38
CA GLU A 102 -6.01 10.25 19.45
C GLU A 102 -5.48 10.54 18.04
N PRO A 103 -4.93 11.75 17.79
CA PRO A 103 -4.33 12.06 16.53
C PRO A 103 -3.00 11.32 16.37
N LEU A 104 -2.62 11.03 15.13
CA LEU A 104 -1.28 10.54 14.81
C LEU A 104 -0.25 11.63 15.10
N LYS A 105 0.92 11.21 15.56
CA LYS A 105 2.06 12.10 15.68
C LYS A 105 2.55 12.48 14.28
N ARG A 106 3.08 13.69 14.14
CA ARG A 106 3.61 14.16 12.87
C ARG A 106 4.63 13.20 12.25
N SER A 107 5.50 12.64 13.08
CA SER A 107 6.48 11.64 12.64
C SER A 107 5.86 10.34 12.10
N GLU A 108 4.72 9.93 12.66
CA GLU A 108 3.97 8.76 12.18
C GLU A 108 3.31 9.05 10.83
N VAL A 109 2.73 10.24 10.68
CA VAL A 109 2.13 10.69 9.41
C VAL A 109 3.18 10.75 8.31
N GLU A 110 4.31 11.38 8.57
CA GLU A 110 5.43 11.49 7.62
C GLU A 110 5.96 10.11 7.23
N ARG A 111 6.04 9.18 8.17
CA ARG A 111 6.47 7.81 7.90
C ARG A 111 5.48 7.06 7.01
N ILE A 112 4.20 7.16 7.27
CA ILE A 112 3.15 6.45 6.51
C ILE A 112 3.03 7.04 5.11
N LEU A 113 2.93 8.35 4.99
CA LEU A 113 2.77 9.03 3.70
C LEU A 113 4.06 8.98 2.88
N GLY A 114 5.20 9.21 3.51
CA GLY A 114 6.51 9.15 2.84
C GLY A 114 6.83 7.74 2.32
N ARG A 115 6.44 6.70 3.05
CA ARG A 115 6.59 5.33 2.57
C ARG A 115 5.65 5.01 1.40
N ALA A 116 4.42 5.50 1.44
CA ALA A 116 3.48 5.36 0.34
C ALA A 116 4.00 6.06 -0.93
N ASP A 117 4.57 7.26 -0.80
CA ASP A 117 5.17 7.99 -1.91
C ASP A 117 6.38 7.25 -2.48
N GLN A 118 7.27 6.74 -1.63
CA GLN A 118 8.41 5.92 -2.06
C GLN A 118 7.96 4.64 -2.78
N MET A 119 6.90 4.00 -2.31
CA MET A 119 6.33 2.83 -2.96
C MET A 119 5.63 3.17 -4.28
N ALA A 120 5.03 4.36 -4.38
CA ALA A 120 4.42 4.83 -5.62
C ALA A 120 5.45 5.08 -6.72
N ASP A 121 6.63 5.57 -6.35
CA ASP A 121 7.74 5.84 -7.27
C ASP A 121 8.58 4.58 -7.57
N SER A 122 8.45 3.54 -6.77
CA SER A 122 9.11 2.26 -7.00
C SER A 122 8.43 1.46 -8.11
N GLU A 123 9.15 0.52 -8.69
CA GLU A 123 8.58 -0.43 -9.68
C GLU A 123 7.47 -1.33 -9.11
N GLY A 124 7.17 -1.20 -7.82
CA GLY A 124 6.18 -1.97 -7.09
C GLY A 124 6.78 -3.12 -6.29
N VAL A 125 5.99 -3.66 -5.38
CA VAL A 125 6.34 -4.87 -4.63
C VAL A 125 5.91 -6.07 -5.47
N TYR A 126 6.86 -6.94 -5.80
CA TYR A 126 6.58 -8.15 -6.57
C TYR A 126 6.00 -9.22 -5.64
N ASP A 127 4.75 -9.59 -5.89
CA ASP A 127 4.09 -10.72 -5.24
C ASP A 127 4.29 -11.97 -6.10
N LEU A 128 5.54 -12.40 -6.16
CA LEU A 128 5.93 -13.62 -6.85
C LEU A 128 6.29 -14.67 -5.81
N GLU A 129 5.50 -15.70 -5.75
CA GLU A 129 5.87 -16.90 -4.99
C GLU A 129 6.91 -17.69 -5.78
N LEU A 130 8.16 -17.46 -5.44
CA LEU A 130 9.29 -18.18 -6.01
C LEU A 130 9.90 -19.10 -4.96
N PHE A 131 10.10 -20.34 -5.36
CA PHE A 131 10.72 -21.37 -4.52
C PHE A 131 12.00 -21.86 -5.15
N VAL A 132 12.91 -22.36 -4.32
CA VAL A 132 14.12 -23.04 -4.79
C VAL A 132 13.73 -24.22 -5.68
N GLY A 133 14.32 -24.28 -6.87
CA GLY A 133 14.01 -25.28 -7.90
C GLY A 133 13.02 -24.83 -8.97
N ASP A 134 12.37 -23.69 -8.79
CA ASP A 134 11.49 -23.13 -9.82
C ASP A 134 12.28 -22.71 -11.07
N VAL A 135 11.66 -22.87 -12.22
CA VAL A 135 12.20 -22.39 -13.49
C VAL A 135 11.64 -21.01 -13.78
N VAL A 136 12.50 -20.06 -14.05
CA VAL A 136 12.15 -18.68 -14.40
C VAL A 136 12.78 -18.29 -15.72
N ARG A 137 12.12 -17.39 -16.43
CA ARG A 137 12.68 -16.77 -17.64
C ARG A 137 13.17 -15.38 -17.30
N ILE A 138 14.39 -15.07 -17.69
CA ILE A 138 14.98 -13.75 -17.54
C ILE A 138 14.43 -12.85 -18.66
N ILE A 139 13.90 -11.69 -18.29
CA ILE A 139 13.24 -10.77 -19.23
C ILE A 139 14.00 -9.47 -19.44
N ASP A 140 15.04 -9.22 -18.66
CA ASP A 140 15.81 -7.99 -18.71
C ASP A 140 17.30 -8.25 -18.47
N GLY A 141 18.13 -7.40 -19.05
CA GLY A 141 19.59 -7.47 -18.94
C GLY A 141 20.26 -8.31 -20.02
N ALA A 142 21.54 -8.60 -19.81
CA ALA A 142 22.39 -9.33 -20.77
C ALA A 142 21.93 -10.78 -21.02
N PHE A 143 21.16 -11.34 -20.07
CA PHE A 143 20.68 -12.72 -20.13
C PHE A 143 19.18 -12.82 -20.44
N ALA A 144 18.60 -11.79 -21.02
CA ALA A 144 17.19 -11.78 -21.42
C ALA A 144 16.88 -12.97 -22.35
N ASN A 145 15.72 -13.58 -22.12
CA ASN A 145 15.23 -14.78 -22.82
C ASN A 145 15.93 -16.11 -22.47
N TYR A 146 16.82 -16.11 -21.49
CA TYR A 146 17.36 -17.36 -20.94
C TYR A 146 16.46 -17.91 -19.84
N GLU A 147 16.37 -19.22 -19.80
CA GLU A 147 15.77 -19.94 -18.67
C GLU A 147 16.79 -20.14 -17.56
N ALA A 148 16.35 -20.00 -16.33
CA ALA A 148 17.19 -20.18 -15.17
C ALA A 148 16.45 -20.95 -14.08
N THR A 149 17.20 -21.67 -13.25
CA THR A 149 16.64 -22.35 -12.08
C THR A 149 16.95 -21.55 -10.84
N VAL A 150 15.94 -21.33 -9.98
CA VAL A 150 16.08 -20.61 -8.72
C VAL A 150 16.86 -21.46 -7.72
N GLU A 151 17.95 -20.93 -7.17
CA GLU A 151 18.74 -21.56 -6.13
C GLU A 151 18.51 -20.96 -4.75
N GLU A 152 18.30 -19.65 -4.68
CA GLU A 152 18.08 -18.94 -3.44
C GLU A 152 17.10 -17.80 -3.68
N VAL A 153 16.23 -17.59 -2.73
CA VAL A 153 15.23 -16.49 -2.75
C VAL A 153 15.40 -15.63 -1.51
N THR A 154 15.52 -14.32 -1.70
CA THR A 154 15.56 -13.34 -0.62
C THR A 154 14.35 -12.41 -0.76
N PRO A 155 13.17 -12.80 -0.24
CA PRO A 155 11.93 -12.04 -0.43
C PRO A 155 11.99 -10.62 0.13
N GLU A 156 12.68 -10.43 1.25
CA GLU A 156 12.83 -9.13 1.91
C GLU A 156 13.49 -8.08 1.02
N LYS A 157 14.44 -8.49 0.20
CA LYS A 157 15.17 -7.63 -0.75
C LYS A 157 14.62 -7.72 -2.17
N GLN A 158 13.63 -8.59 -2.40
CA GLN A 158 13.09 -8.91 -3.72
C GLN A 158 14.17 -9.32 -4.73
N LYS A 159 15.12 -10.09 -4.26
CA LYS A 159 16.23 -10.63 -5.02
C LYS A 159 16.20 -12.15 -5.02
N LEU A 160 16.74 -12.71 -6.07
CA LEU A 160 16.93 -14.14 -6.18
C LEU A 160 18.28 -14.45 -6.81
N ARG A 161 18.82 -15.60 -6.45
CA ARG A 161 19.97 -16.16 -7.12
C ARG A 161 19.49 -17.32 -7.99
N VAL A 162 19.87 -17.29 -9.25
CA VAL A 162 19.49 -18.29 -10.24
C VAL A 162 20.71 -18.90 -10.89
N MET A 163 20.58 -20.12 -11.36
CA MET A 163 21.57 -20.76 -12.24
C MET A 163 21.11 -20.70 -13.67
N VAL A 164 21.89 -20.01 -14.48
CA VAL A 164 21.71 -19.95 -15.93
C VAL A 164 22.65 -20.97 -16.59
N LYS A 165 22.12 -21.81 -17.45
CA LYS A 165 22.93 -22.73 -18.25
C LYS A 165 23.34 -22.05 -19.54
N MET A 166 24.60 -21.69 -19.62
CA MET A 166 25.21 -21.10 -20.83
C MET A 166 26.41 -21.92 -21.28
N PHE A 167 26.49 -22.21 -22.58
CA PHE A 167 27.61 -22.94 -23.21
C PHE A 167 27.98 -24.23 -22.45
N GLY A 168 26.97 -24.95 -21.93
CA GLY A 168 27.19 -26.18 -21.15
C GLY A 168 27.69 -25.96 -19.73
N ARG A 169 27.81 -24.72 -19.28
CA ARG A 169 28.22 -24.34 -17.93
C ARG A 169 27.08 -23.70 -17.15
N LYS A 170 26.97 -24.04 -15.86
CA LYS A 170 26.05 -23.38 -14.94
C LYS A 170 26.72 -22.13 -14.37
N THR A 171 26.10 -20.98 -14.57
CA THR A 171 26.58 -19.69 -14.06
C THR A 171 25.61 -19.15 -13.05
N PRO A 172 26.02 -18.86 -11.79
CA PRO A 172 25.18 -18.23 -10.82
C PRO A 172 24.98 -16.75 -11.18
N LEU A 173 23.74 -16.27 -11.04
CA LEU A 173 23.38 -14.90 -11.35
C LEU A 173 22.41 -14.37 -10.29
N GLU A 174 22.67 -13.19 -9.77
CA GLU A 174 21.77 -12.50 -8.88
C GLU A 174 20.88 -11.55 -9.69
N LEU A 175 19.57 -11.68 -9.51
CA LEU A 175 18.57 -10.90 -10.23
C LEU A 175 17.53 -10.34 -9.26
N ASN A 176 16.91 -9.24 -9.68
CA ASN A 176 15.73 -8.71 -9.00
C ASN A 176 14.48 -9.45 -9.49
N TYR A 177 13.42 -9.46 -8.68
CA TYR A 177 12.13 -10.03 -9.08
C TYR A 177 11.56 -9.40 -10.34
N SER A 178 11.88 -8.11 -10.60
CA SER A 178 11.49 -7.39 -11.81
C SER A 178 12.08 -7.97 -13.11
N GLN A 179 13.18 -8.71 -13.00
CA GLN A 179 13.95 -9.19 -14.15
C GLN A 179 13.57 -10.61 -14.58
N VAL A 180 12.67 -11.26 -13.88
CA VAL A 180 12.28 -12.65 -14.13
C VAL A 180 10.78 -12.81 -14.22
N VAL A 181 10.38 -13.84 -14.98
CA VAL A 181 9.00 -14.31 -15.10
C VAL A 181 8.97 -15.78 -14.75
N LYS A 182 8.08 -16.19 -13.87
CA LYS A 182 7.87 -17.61 -13.55
C LYS A 182 7.20 -18.31 -14.74
N GLU A 183 7.76 -19.42 -15.16
CA GLU A 183 7.18 -20.29 -16.17
C GLU A 183 6.19 -21.31 -15.61
#